data_5c00f759254bcf24eee9086046ed428c
#
_entry.id   5c00f759254bcf24eee9086046ed428c
#
_cell.length_a   1.000
_cell.length_b   1.000
_cell.length_c   1.000
_cell.angle_alpha   90.00
_cell.angle_beta   90.00
_cell.angle_gamma   90.00
#
_symmetry.space_group_name_H-M   'P 1'
#
loop_
_entity.id
_entity.type
_entity.pdbx_description
1 polymer ?
#
loop_
_entity_poly.entity_id
_entity_poly.type
_entity_poly.pdbx_seq_one_letter_code
_entity_poly.pdbx_strand_id
1 'polypeptide(L)'
;MDLLNLLLSRRSIRRYTESPIPQRALETILAAGLLSPSSRGRRPWEFVVVQNPKTLEALSHCRQGSAAMLAGAKAAILVFADPEKTDVWTEDCAIAMSNMHLMAHHLGLGSCWIQGRLRQAED
;
A
#
# COMPACT_ATOMS: atom_id res chain seq x y z
N MET A 1 -1.54 -21.27 -1.97
CA MET A 1 -1.01 -20.78 -3.27
C MET A 1 0.48 -20.53 -3.09
N ASP A 2 1.30 -21.10 -3.94
CA ASP A 2 2.73 -20.89 -3.83
C ASP A 2 3.14 -19.50 -4.35
N LEU A 3 4.39 -19.13 -4.12
CA LEU A 3 4.89 -17.79 -4.46
C LEU A 3 4.81 -17.50 -5.96
N LEU A 4 5.14 -18.47 -6.80
CA LEU A 4 5.06 -18.26 -8.25
C LEU A 4 3.62 -17.96 -8.69
N ASN A 5 2.67 -18.71 -8.18
CA ASN A 5 1.25 -18.49 -8.50
C ASN A 5 0.75 -17.15 -7.98
N LEU A 6 1.24 -16.70 -6.83
CA LEU A 6 0.93 -15.35 -6.32
C LEU A 6 1.42 -14.27 -7.28
N LEU A 7 2.66 -14.41 -7.74
CA LEU A 7 3.26 -13.45 -8.68
C LEU A 7 2.52 -13.45 -10.02
N LEU A 8 2.10 -14.63 -10.50
CA LEU A 8 1.38 -14.76 -11.76
C LEU A 8 -0.04 -14.20 -11.72
N SER A 9 -0.71 -14.29 -10.57
CA SER A 9 -2.15 -14.00 -10.46
C SER A 9 -2.47 -12.65 -9.87
N ARG A 10 -1.53 -11.98 -9.20
CA ARG A 10 -1.77 -10.68 -8.61
C ARG A 10 -2.19 -9.66 -9.68
N ARG A 11 -3.19 -8.86 -9.34
CA ARG A 11 -3.68 -7.77 -10.20
C ARG A 11 -3.89 -6.52 -9.35
N SER A 12 -3.84 -5.37 -9.97
CA SER A 12 -4.33 -4.13 -9.37
C SER A 12 -5.86 -4.18 -9.37
N ILE A 13 -6.44 -4.11 -8.19
CA ILE A 13 -7.90 -4.17 -8.00
C ILE A 13 -8.36 -2.78 -7.55
N ARG A 14 -9.36 -2.23 -8.25
CA ARG A 14 -9.83 -0.87 -8.02
C ARG A 14 -11.30 -0.78 -7.63
N ARG A 15 -11.98 -1.93 -7.48
CA ARG A 15 -13.35 -2.01 -7.00
C ARG A 15 -13.37 -2.98 -5.83
N TYR A 16 -13.95 -2.56 -4.73
CA TYR A 16 -13.89 -3.29 -3.47
C TYR A 16 -15.29 -3.60 -2.97
N THR A 17 -15.40 -4.67 -2.19
CA THR A 17 -16.66 -5.04 -1.54
C THR A 17 -16.90 -4.18 -0.30
N GLU A 18 -18.10 -4.29 0.26
CA GLU A 18 -18.46 -3.64 1.51
C GLU A 18 -17.94 -4.39 2.75
N SER A 19 -17.35 -5.57 2.55
CA SER A 19 -16.84 -6.38 3.66
C SER A 19 -15.66 -5.68 4.35
N PRO A 20 -15.64 -5.67 5.68
CA PRO A 20 -14.51 -5.10 6.42
C PRO A 20 -13.27 -5.96 6.25
N ILE A 21 -12.10 -5.33 6.40
CA ILE A 21 -10.83 -6.05 6.40
C ILE A 21 -10.60 -6.59 7.81
N PRO A 22 -10.39 -7.91 7.97
CA PRO A 22 -10.04 -8.45 9.29
C PRO A 22 -8.77 -7.79 9.83
N GLN A 23 -8.79 -7.42 11.11
CA GLN A 23 -7.64 -6.75 11.74
C GLN A 23 -6.36 -7.56 11.61
N ARG A 24 -6.46 -8.88 11.77
CA ARG A 24 -5.31 -9.78 11.63
C ARG A 24 -4.72 -9.76 10.21
N ALA A 25 -5.57 -9.66 9.19
CA ALA A 25 -5.12 -9.56 7.81
C ALA A 25 -4.33 -8.26 7.60
N LEU A 26 -4.84 -7.15 8.12
CA LEU A 26 -4.17 -5.85 8.02
C LEU A 26 -2.81 -5.89 8.71
N GLU A 27 -2.73 -6.48 9.90
CA GLU A 27 -1.47 -6.64 10.63
C GLU A 27 -0.46 -7.49 9.86
N THR A 28 -0.94 -8.55 9.20
CA THR A 28 -0.07 -9.42 8.39
C THR A 28 0.48 -8.68 7.17
N ILE A 29 -0.34 -7.84 6.54
CA ILE A 29 0.11 -7.00 5.42
C ILE A 29 1.18 -6.02 5.90
N LEU A 30 0.97 -5.37 7.02
CA LEU A 30 1.96 -4.46 7.60
C LEU A 30 3.27 -5.19 7.95
N ALA A 31 3.15 -6.40 8.47
CA ALA A 31 4.33 -7.24 8.76
C ALA A 31 5.15 -7.50 7.50
N ALA A 32 4.48 -7.77 6.38
CA ALA A 32 5.18 -7.97 5.10
C ALA A 32 5.98 -6.72 4.69
N GLY A 33 5.42 -5.54 4.90
CA GLY A 33 6.14 -4.29 4.66
C GLY A 33 7.33 -4.13 5.59
N LEU A 34 7.13 -4.35 6.90
CA LEU A 34 8.17 -4.18 7.91
C LEU A 34 9.31 -5.20 7.77
N LEU A 35 9.03 -6.40 7.25
CA LEU A 35 10.01 -7.46 7.06
C LEU A 35 10.75 -7.36 5.73
N SER A 36 10.43 -6.35 4.93
CA SER A 36 11.08 -6.15 3.63
C SER A 36 12.55 -5.78 3.79
N PRO A 37 13.40 -6.20 2.83
CA PRO A 37 14.79 -5.76 2.84
C PRO A 37 14.90 -4.27 2.54
N SER A 38 15.95 -3.65 3.03
CA SER A 38 16.27 -2.26 2.73
C SER A 38 17.78 -2.10 2.60
N SER A 39 18.21 -1.05 1.90
CA SER A 39 19.63 -0.76 1.73
C SER A 39 20.31 -0.60 3.09
N ARG A 40 21.34 -1.41 3.33
CA ARG A 40 22.09 -1.42 4.60
C ARG A 40 21.23 -1.65 5.83
N GLY A 41 20.04 -2.24 5.67
CA GLY A 41 19.13 -2.49 6.79
C GLY A 41 18.60 -1.25 7.47
N ARG A 42 18.56 -0.12 6.78
CA ARG A 42 18.19 1.17 7.40
C ARG A 42 16.71 1.32 7.67
N ARG A 43 15.84 0.60 6.94
CA ARG A 43 14.39 0.62 7.15
C ARG A 43 13.83 2.04 7.22
N PRO A 44 13.95 2.83 6.15
CA PRO A 44 13.61 4.25 6.19
C PRO A 44 12.11 4.53 6.16
N TRP A 45 11.30 3.51 5.89
CA TRP A 45 9.86 3.65 5.74
C TRP A 45 9.14 3.85 7.06
N GLU A 46 8.03 4.55 6.97
CA GLU A 46 7.00 4.60 8.01
C GLU A 46 5.66 4.32 7.36
N PHE A 47 4.79 3.59 8.04
CA PHE A 47 3.48 3.25 7.52
C PHE A 47 2.40 3.89 8.37
N VAL A 48 1.40 4.48 7.70
CA VAL A 48 0.22 5.02 8.36
C VAL A 48 -1.00 4.30 7.79
N VAL A 49 -1.78 3.69 8.68
CA VAL A 49 -3.00 2.99 8.30
C VAL A 49 -4.19 3.93 8.46
N VAL A 50 -4.97 4.08 7.41
CA VAL A 50 -6.16 4.91 7.40
C VAL A 50 -7.37 4.03 7.17
N GLN A 51 -8.31 4.04 8.11
CA GLN A 51 -9.56 3.28 8.01
C GLN A 51 -10.79 4.16 8.18
N ASN A 52 -10.63 5.43 8.56
CA ASN A 52 -11.73 6.37 8.71
C ASN A 52 -12.34 6.69 7.33
N PRO A 53 -13.65 6.46 7.12
CA PRO A 53 -14.27 6.69 5.82
C PRO A 53 -14.12 8.12 5.30
N LYS A 54 -14.20 9.13 6.17
CA LYS A 54 -14.04 10.53 5.75
C LYS A 54 -12.62 10.82 5.29
N THR A 55 -11.63 10.25 5.96
CA THR A 55 -10.23 10.41 5.56
C THR A 55 -9.95 9.68 4.25
N LEU A 56 -10.52 8.49 4.06
CA LEU A 56 -10.41 7.75 2.80
C LEU A 56 -11.04 8.53 1.65
N GLU A 57 -12.18 9.17 1.89
CA GLU A 57 -12.81 10.03 0.90
C GLU A 57 -11.90 11.21 0.53
N ALA A 58 -11.31 11.85 1.53
CA ALA A 58 -10.36 12.95 1.29
C ALA A 58 -9.14 12.47 0.50
N LEU A 59 -8.61 11.29 0.83
CA LEU A 59 -7.46 10.70 0.11
C LEU A 59 -7.79 10.34 -1.33
N SER A 60 -9.07 10.14 -1.68
CA SER A 60 -9.45 9.83 -3.06
C SER A 60 -9.08 10.95 -4.04
N HIS A 61 -8.77 12.13 -3.53
CA HIS A 61 -8.33 13.29 -4.30
C HIS A 61 -6.82 13.51 -4.30
N CYS A 62 -6.05 12.57 -3.71
CA CYS A 62 -4.60 12.76 -3.53
C CYS A 62 -3.80 12.65 -4.82
N ARG A 63 -4.42 12.17 -5.89
CA ARG A 63 -3.79 12.07 -7.20
C ARG A 63 -4.83 12.26 -8.29
N GLN A 64 -4.56 13.17 -9.21
CA GLN A 64 -5.44 13.42 -10.34
C GLN A 64 -5.64 12.14 -11.16
N GLY A 65 -6.89 11.78 -11.38
CA GLY A 65 -7.30 10.72 -12.29
C GLY A 65 -7.02 9.28 -11.85
N SER A 66 -6.42 9.05 -10.69
CA SER A 66 -5.98 7.68 -10.35
C SER A 66 -6.12 7.30 -8.89
N ALA A 67 -6.81 8.06 -8.07
CA ALA A 67 -6.97 7.75 -6.65
C ALA A 67 -8.44 7.57 -6.23
N ALA A 68 -9.37 7.68 -7.16
CA ALA A 68 -10.81 7.68 -6.85
C ALA A 68 -11.26 6.40 -6.13
N MET A 69 -10.59 5.27 -6.35
CA MET A 69 -10.95 3.99 -5.71
C MET A 69 -10.80 4.03 -4.19
N LEU A 70 -10.04 4.98 -3.65
CA LEU A 70 -9.88 5.10 -2.18
C LEU A 70 -11.20 5.42 -1.49
N ALA A 71 -12.14 6.09 -2.16
CA ALA A 71 -13.45 6.37 -1.59
C ALA A 71 -14.25 5.08 -1.29
N GLY A 72 -14.00 4.01 -2.03
CA GLY A 72 -14.65 2.71 -1.82
C GLY A 72 -13.81 1.70 -1.06
N ALA A 73 -12.61 2.07 -0.64
CA ALA A 73 -11.71 1.17 0.09
C ALA A 73 -12.08 1.11 1.58
N LYS A 74 -11.70 0.03 2.23
CA LYS A 74 -11.87 -0.13 3.68
C LYS A 74 -10.63 0.24 4.47
N ALA A 75 -9.49 0.35 3.80
CA ALA A 75 -8.25 0.83 4.39
C ALA A 75 -7.33 1.36 3.30
N ALA A 76 -6.44 2.26 3.71
CA ALA A 76 -5.28 2.67 2.92
C ALA A 76 -4.05 2.57 3.81
N ILE A 77 -2.94 2.19 3.23
CA ILE A 77 -1.65 2.20 3.90
C ILE A 77 -0.79 3.23 3.19
N LEU A 78 -0.45 4.29 3.91
CA LEU A 78 0.43 5.34 3.40
C LEU A 78 1.86 4.96 3.73
N VAL A 79 2.74 5.02 2.73
CA VAL A 79 4.15 4.67 2.89
C VAL A 79 4.96 5.96 2.74
N PHE A 80 5.65 6.31 3.80
CA PHE A 80 6.50 7.50 3.86
C PHE A 80 7.94 7.09 4.13
N ALA A 81 8.86 7.96 3.78
CA ALA A 81 10.26 7.79 4.16
C ALA A 81 10.91 9.16 4.38
N ASP A 82 11.92 9.17 5.24
CA ASP A 82 12.78 10.32 5.42
C ASP A 82 13.93 10.23 4.41
N PRO A 83 13.98 11.13 3.42
CA PRO A 83 15.04 11.08 2.39
C PRO A 83 16.44 11.35 2.96
N GLU A 84 16.55 11.87 4.18
CA GLU A 84 17.84 12.09 4.81
C GLU A 84 18.45 10.80 5.39
N LYS A 85 17.63 9.78 5.63
CA LYS A 85 18.12 8.50 6.17
C LYS A 85 18.91 7.69 5.13
N THR A 86 18.56 7.82 3.87
CA THR A 86 19.19 7.08 2.77
C THR A 86 18.84 7.73 1.44
N ASP A 87 19.75 7.65 0.49
CA ASP A 87 19.53 8.18 -0.87
C ASP A 87 18.72 7.21 -1.75
N VAL A 88 18.48 5.99 -1.29
CA VAL A 88 17.69 4.98 -2.01
C VAL A 88 16.34 4.70 -1.33
N TRP A 89 15.80 5.68 -0.62
CA TRP A 89 14.51 5.52 0.09
C TRP A 89 13.36 5.17 -0.85
N THR A 90 13.40 5.65 -2.10
CA THR A 90 12.36 5.33 -3.08
C THR A 90 12.33 3.84 -3.38
N GLU A 91 13.50 3.25 -3.62
CA GLU A 91 13.63 1.81 -3.88
C GLU A 91 13.19 0.99 -2.67
N ASP A 92 13.61 1.39 -1.47
CA ASP A 92 13.24 0.70 -0.24
C ASP A 92 11.73 0.74 -0.02
N CYS A 93 11.08 1.88 -0.21
CA CYS A 93 9.64 2.01 -0.10
C CYS A 93 8.90 1.20 -1.17
N ALA A 94 9.43 1.14 -2.39
CA ALA A 94 8.85 0.36 -3.47
C ALA A 94 8.85 -1.14 -3.15
N ILE A 95 9.93 -1.64 -2.55
CA ILE A 95 10.02 -3.04 -2.11
C ILE A 95 8.95 -3.33 -1.06
N ALA A 96 8.82 -2.47 -0.06
CA ALA A 96 7.81 -2.63 1.00
C ALA A 96 6.39 -2.60 0.40
N MET A 97 6.10 -1.67 -0.49
CA MET A 97 4.82 -1.58 -1.19
C MET A 97 4.51 -2.86 -1.95
N SER A 98 5.47 -3.37 -2.70
CA SER A 98 5.29 -4.58 -3.49
C SER A 98 5.00 -5.79 -2.60
N ASN A 99 5.72 -5.94 -1.49
CA ASN A 99 5.51 -7.04 -0.56
C ASN A 99 4.13 -6.96 0.11
N MET A 100 3.69 -5.78 0.50
CA MET A 100 2.36 -5.59 1.08
C MET A 100 1.26 -5.89 0.06
N HIS A 101 1.44 -5.48 -1.18
CA HIS A 101 0.51 -5.73 -2.27
C HIS A 101 0.38 -7.24 -2.53
N LEU A 102 1.50 -7.94 -2.55
CA LEU A 102 1.52 -9.39 -2.75
C LEU A 102 0.90 -10.13 -1.56
N MET A 103 1.19 -9.69 -0.34
CA MET A 103 0.60 -10.29 0.87
C MET A 103 -0.92 -10.10 0.90
N ALA A 104 -1.42 -8.94 0.51
CA ALA A 104 -2.86 -8.70 0.42
C ALA A 104 -3.51 -9.72 -0.51
N HIS A 105 -2.90 -9.95 -1.67
CA HIS A 105 -3.40 -10.95 -2.62
C HIS A 105 -3.40 -12.36 -2.02
N HIS A 106 -2.32 -12.73 -1.32
CA HIS A 106 -2.22 -14.01 -0.63
C HIS A 106 -3.35 -14.21 0.38
N LEU A 107 -3.78 -13.14 1.03
CA LEU A 107 -4.86 -13.18 2.03
C LEU A 107 -6.26 -13.05 1.40
N GLY A 108 -6.35 -13.03 0.09
CA GLY A 108 -7.63 -12.92 -0.61
C GLY A 108 -8.19 -11.51 -0.69
N LEU A 109 -7.36 -10.50 -0.47
CA LEU A 109 -7.76 -9.09 -0.51
C LEU A 109 -7.28 -8.41 -1.79
N GLY A 110 -8.14 -7.58 -2.37
CA GLY A 110 -7.77 -6.74 -3.50
C GLY A 110 -7.04 -5.50 -3.05
N SER A 111 -6.02 -5.10 -3.77
CA SER A 111 -5.27 -3.88 -3.48
C SER A 111 -4.76 -3.23 -4.76
N CYS A 112 -4.36 -1.96 -4.64
CA CYS A 112 -3.80 -1.20 -5.74
C CYS A 112 -2.74 -0.24 -5.21
N TRP A 113 -1.61 -0.17 -5.90
CA TRP A 113 -0.57 0.80 -5.62
C TRP A 113 -0.97 2.12 -6.26
N ILE A 114 -1.08 3.17 -5.44
CA ILE A 114 -1.33 4.53 -5.91
C ILE A 114 -0.04 5.32 -5.78
N GLN A 115 0.55 5.64 -6.93
CA GLN A 115 1.79 6.40 -6.98
C GLN A 115 1.50 7.86 -6.63
N GLY A 116 1.96 8.31 -5.44
CA GLY A 116 1.82 9.71 -5.03
C GLY A 116 3.04 10.55 -5.40
N ARG A 117 4.24 9.99 -5.19
CA ARG A 117 5.49 10.68 -5.52
C ARG A 117 5.52 11.10 -7.00
N LEU A 118 5.91 12.34 -7.28
CA LEU A 118 5.98 12.90 -8.64
C LEU A 118 4.61 13.01 -9.33
N ARG A 119 3.53 13.05 -8.56
CA ARG A 119 2.17 13.23 -9.07
C ARG A 119 1.49 14.38 -8.33
N GLN A 120 0.52 15.00 -9.00
CA GLN A 120 -0.25 16.11 -8.42
C GLN A 120 -1.56 15.64 -7.82
N ALA A 121 -1.92 16.24 -6.69
CA ALA A 121 -3.24 16.08 -6.11
C ALA A 121 -4.28 16.86 -6.93
N GLU A 122 -5.55 16.54 -6.72
CA GLU A 122 -6.67 17.33 -7.23
C GLU A 122 -6.77 18.64 -6.43
N ASP A 123 -7.21 19.69 -7.09
CA ASP A 123 -7.48 20.98 -6.47
C ASP A 123 -8.71 20.94 -5.54
#